data_26a7f33ccb098f9b43513a7a481b6212
#
_entry.id   26a7f33ccb098f9b43513a7a481b6212
#
_cell.length_a   1.000
_cell.length_b   1.000
_cell.length_c   1.000
_cell.angle_alpha   90.00
_cell.angle_beta   90.00
_cell.angle_gamma   90.00
#
_symmetry.space_group_name_H-M   'P 1'
#
loop_
_entity.id
_entity.type
_entity.pdbx_description
1 polymer ?
#
loop_
_entity_poly.entity_id
_entity_poly.type
_entity_poly.pdbx_seq_one_letter_code
_entity_poly.pdbx_strand_id
1 'polypeptide(L)'
;MKKYTTLLCLLIFWQQNAQNNLLNTLSLSEYLSYVKNYHPIVKQANLVINTSEAELLKARGAFDPKIEVDFDEKLFKETTYYNKLNGAFKIPTWYGVEFKANFEQNEGLFLNSENELPLEGLYSAGVSVSLARGLLTNERMTALKQAKFFLNQAKEDQQVLVNTILHNASMAYFNWLKTYNERRVYASFLNNAKVRFEGTKRAFQEGEKPAIDTLEAGITLNSRRLNLEKANIQLIKSSLELSNYLWLNGNTPIELKENMIPDLNTVDTIDKTFNIALFNNENFNIENHPKIKSLGYKIQSLAVNRRLKMNNLLPKIDFQYNFLSPNGTQINALNTNNYKTGLNFSMPIFIRKERGDLKLASVKLQDKKLENDAAKVIIKNKINAIQQELASYI
;
A
#
# COMPACT_ATOMS: atom_id res chain seq x y z
N MET A 1 13.25 -59.25 -34.52
CA MET A 1 12.72 -58.06 -33.78
C MET A 1 13.24 -57.96 -32.34
N LYS A 2 13.64 -58.99 -31.62
CA LYS A 2 14.18 -58.92 -30.22
C LYS A 2 15.59 -58.28 -30.06
N LYS A 3 16.41 -58.20 -31.12
CA LYS A 3 17.76 -57.62 -31.03
C LYS A 3 17.82 -56.09 -31.17
N TYR A 4 16.80 -55.46 -31.77
CA TYR A 4 16.72 -54.00 -31.92
C TYR A 4 16.10 -53.30 -30.71
N THR A 5 15.28 -54.00 -29.95
CA THR A 5 14.68 -53.49 -28.69
C THR A 5 15.70 -53.36 -27.56
N THR A 6 16.68 -54.24 -27.47
CA THR A 6 17.77 -54.18 -26.48
C THR A 6 18.78 -53.07 -26.81
N LEU A 7 19.03 -52.75 -28.08
CA LEU A 7 19.88 -51.64 -28.47
C LEU A 7 19.22 -50.27 -28.20
N LEU A 8 17.90 -50.16 -28.38
CA LEU A 8 17.13 -48.95 -28.09
C LEU A 8 17.08 -48.67 -26.59
N CYS A 9 16.93 -49.72 -25.74
CA CYS A 9 16.95 -49.55 -24.28
C CYS A 9 18.34 -49.15 -23.75
N LEU A 10 19.44 -49.57 -24.37
CA LEU A 10 20.79 -49.17 -24.00
C LEU A 10 21.10 -47.70 -24.37
N LEU A 11 20.53 -47.19 -25.45
CA LEU A 11 20.65 -45.79 -25.84
C LEU A 11 19.86 -44.83 -24.92
N ILE A 12 18.72 -45.28 -24.38
CA ILE A 12 17.91 -44.50 -23.42
C ILE A 12 18.59 -44.46 -22.06
N PHE A 13 19.32 -45.48 -21.63
CA PHE A 13 20.07 -45.50 -20.36
C PHE A 13 21.32 -44.59 -20.41
N TRP A 14 21.86 -44.27 -21.57
CA TRP A 14 23.01 -43.33 -21.69
C TRP A 14 22.63 -41.85 -21.67
N GLN A 15 21.37 -41.53 -21.89
CA GLN A 15 20.91 -40.15 -21.77
C GLN A 15 20.62 -39.67 -20.34
N GLN A 16 20.55 -40.60 -19.36
CA GLN A 16 20.26 -40.23 -17.99
C GLN A 16 21.45 -39.78 -17.12
N ASN A 17 22.68 -39.87 -17.63
CA ASN A 17 23.88 -39.48 -16.86
C ASN A 17 24.50 -38.12 -17.25
N ALA A 18 23.83 -37.33 -18.07
CA ALA A 18 24.16 -35.92 -18.27
C ALA A 18 23.31 -35.04 -17.31
N GLN A 19 23.25 -35.38 -16.02
CA GLN A 19 23.01 -34.37 -15.01
C GLN A 19 24.28 -33.53 -14.93
N ASN A 20 24.35 -32.54 -15.82
CA ASN A 20 25.24 -31.41 -15.66
C ASN A 20 25.07 -30.95 -14.19
N ASN A 21 26.16 -30.99 -13.43
CA ASN A 21 26.36 -30.14 -12.28
C ASN A 21 26.38 -28.68 -12.79
N LEU A 22 25.24 -28.22 -13.28
CA LEU A 22 24.94 -26.79 -13.42
C LEU A 22 25.11 -26.26 -12.01
N LEU A 23 26.21 -25.60 -11.76
CA LEU A 23 26.39 -24.76 -10.59
C LEU A 23 25.09 -23.97 -10.47
N ASN A 24 24.32 -24.25 -9.40
CA ASN A 24 23.08 -23.55 -9.16
C ASN A 24 23.43 -22.11 -8.82
N THR A 25 23.63 -21.27 -9.85
CA THR A 25 23.93 -19.86 -9.70
C THR A 25 22.64 -19.08 -9.60
N LEU A 26 22.52 -18.23 -8.60
CA LEU A 26 21.43 -17.27 -8.48
C LEU A 26 21.91 -15.90 -8.95
N SER A 27 21.34 -15.38 -10.03
CA SER A 27 21.64 -14.03 -10.50
C SER A 27 20.85 -12.98 -9.73
N LEU A 28 21.37 -11.74 -9.67
CA LEU A 28 20.67 -10.62 -9.04
C LEU A 28 19.30 -10.36 -9.70
N SER A 29 19.24 -10.40 -11.02
CA SER A 29 18.00 -10.15 -11.77
C SER A 29 16.93 -11.20 -11.50
N GLU A 30 17.31 -12.47 -11.44
CA GLU A 30 16.41 -13.57 -11.08
C GLU A 30 15.91 -13.42 -9.64
N TYR A 31 16.82 -13.19 -8.70
CA TYR A 31 16.49 -12.99 -7.29
C TYR A 31 15.50 -11.83 -7.10
N LEU A 32 15.76 -10.66 -7.69
CA LEU A 32 14.86 -9.51 -7.60
C LEU A 32 13.50 -9.76 -8.28
N SER A 33 13.46 -10.61 -9.31
CA SER A 33 12.21 -11.06 -9.92
C SER A 33 11.36 -11.88 -8.94
N TYR A 34 11.97 -12.81 -8.19
CA TYR A 34 11.26 -13.54 -7.11
C TYR A 34 10.71 -12.60 -6.05
N VAL A 35 11.53 -11.66 -5.58
CA VAL A 35 11.13 -10.66 -4.58
C VAL A 35 9.94 -9.85 -5.08
N LYS A 36 10.02 -9.32 -6.29
CA LYS A 36 8.97 -8.47 -6.89
C LYS A 36 7.65 -9.21 -7.06
N ASN A 37 7.69 -10.49 -7.44
CA ASN A 37 6.49 -11.23 -7.79
C ASN A 37 5.86 -11.95 -6.59
N TYR A 38 6.64 -12.38 -5.61
CA TYR A 38 6.16 -13.31 -4.60
C TYR A 38 6.30 -12.81 -3.16
N HIS A 39 7.13 -11.79 -2.89
CA HIS A 39 7.33 -11.33 -1.52
C HIS A 39 6.03 -10.81 -0.89
N PRO A 40 5.66 -11.23 0.34
CA PRO A 40 4.41 -10.88 0.99
C PRO A 40 4.18 -9.37 1.13
N ILE A 41 5.23 -8.59 1.41
CA ILE A 41 5.12 -7.12 1.54
C ILE A 41 4.77 -6.46 0.20
N VAL A 42 5.24 -6.99 -0.94
CA VAL A 42 4.82 -6.49 -2.26
C VAL A 42 3.34 -6.80 -2.51
N LYS A 43 2.88 -7.99 -2.13
CA LYS A 43 1.44 -8.34 -2.18
C LYS A 43 0.62 -7.45 -1.24
N GLN A 44 1.11 -7.18 -0.04
CA GLN A 44 0.49 -6.24 0.91
C GLN A 44 0.40 -4.83 0.32
N ALA A 45 1.42 -4.35 -0.38
CA ALA A 45 1.40 -3.06 -1.06
C ALA A 45 0.28 -2.98 -2.11
N ASN A 46 0.01 -4.07 -2.83
CA ASN A 46 -1.11 -4.16 -3.77
C ASN A 46 -2.47 -4.10 -3.05
N LEU A 47 -2.58 -4.72 -1.86
CA LEU A 47 -3.81 -4.67 -1.06
C LEU A 47 -4.16 -3.25 -0.58
N VAL A 48 -3.18 -2.37 -0.41
CA VAL A 48 -3.43 -0.94 -0.09
C VAL A 48 -4.18 -0.26 -1.23
N ILE A 49 -3.87 -0.58 -2.49
CA ILE A 49 -4.62 -0.08 -3.65
C ILE A 49 -6.06 -0.61 -3.61
N ASN A 50 -6.26 -1.92 -3.41
CA ASN A 50 -7.59 -2.52 -3.33
C ASN A 50 -8.43 -1.89 -2.19
N THR A 51 -7.81 -1.63 -1.04
CA THR A 51 -8.44 -0.92 0.08
C THR A 51 -8.88 0.48 -0.33
N SER A 52 -8.03 1.22 -1.05
CA SER A 52 -8.34 2.57 -1.51
C SER A 52 -9.43 2.59 -2.59
N GLU A 53 -9.51 1.57 -3.44
CA GLU A 53 -10.60 1.37 -4.41
C GLU A 53 -11.92 1.06 -3.71
N ALA A 54 -11.91 0.22 -2.67
CA ALA A 54 -13.07 -0.07 -1.85
C ALA A 54 -13.58 1.20 -1.11
N GLU A 55 -12.68 2.02 -0.55
CA GLU A 55 -13.05 3.30 0.05
C GLU A 55 -13.61 4.30 -0.99
N LEU A 56 -13.10 4.29 -2.21
CA LEU A 56 -13.66 5.09 -3.31
C LEU A 56 -15.07 4.61 -3.70
N LEU A 57 -15.28 3.29 -3.78
CA LEU A 57 -16.60 2.70 -4.05
C LEU A 57 -17.60 3.09 -2.95
N LYS A 58 -17.22 2.95 -1.68
CA LYS A 58 -18.02 3.37 -0.51
C LYS A 58 -18.37 4.87 -0.57
N ALA A 59 -17.40 5.72 -0.93
CA ALA A 59 -17.65 7.16 -1.05
C ALA A 59 -18.60 7.51 -2.22
N ARG A 60 -18.62 6.72 -3.30
CA ARG A 60 -19.59 6.83 -4.38
C ARG A 60 -20.99 6.42 -3.93
N GLY A 61 -21.09 5.36 -3.13
CA GLY A 61 -22.36 4.87 -2.57
C GLY A 61 -23.09 5.89 -1.69
N ALA A 62 -22.44 6.97 -1.24
CA ALA A 62 -23.10 8.08 -0.57
C ALA A 62 -24.05 8.88 -1.50
N PHE A 63 -23.97 8.67 -2.81
CA PHE A 63 -24.83 9.29 -3.82
C PHE A 63 -25.86 8.31 -4.39
N ASP A 64 -25.89 7.07 -3.93
CA ASP A 64 -26.84 6.07 -4.41
C ASP A 64 -28.27 6.44 -3.96
N PRO A 65 -29.27 6.22 -4.81
CA PRO A 65 -30.66 6.31 -4.40
C PRO A 65 -30.98 5.37 -3.26
N LYS A 66 -31.84 5.82 -2.35
CA LYS A 66 -32.24 5.07 -1.15
C LYS A 66 -33.74 4.89 -1.09
N ILE A 67 -34.17 3.71 -0.71
CA ILE A 67 -35.52 3.42 -0.30
C ILE A 67 -35.50 3.25 1.23
N GLU A 68 -36.34 3.98 1.91
CA GLU A 68 -36.57 3.89 3.35
C GLU A 68 -38.04 3.60 3.58
N VAL A 69 -38.36 2.67 4.46
CA VAL A 69 -39.74 2.33 4.84
C VAL A 69 -39.79 2.33 6.35
N ASP A 70 -40.61 3.22 6.88
CA ASP A 70 -40.84 3.33 8.32
C ASP A 70 -42.29 2.86 8.58
N PHE A 71 -42.45 1.95 9.53
CA PHE A 71 -43.74 1.44 9.98
C PHE A 71 -43.83 1.58 11.50
N ASP A 72 -44.83 2.34 11.98
CA ASP A 72 -45.09 2.58 13.39
C ASP A 72 -46.51 2.18 13.73
N GLU A 73 -46.69 1.26 14.65
CA GLU A 73 -47.98 0.86 15.22
C GLU A 73 -47.99 1.08 16.73
N LYS A 74 -49.09 1.62 17.25
CA LYS A 74 -49.32 1.75 18.69
C LYS A 74 -50.63 1.06 19.11
N LEU A 75 -50.49 -0.06 19.82
CA LEU A 75 -51.54 -0.76 20.52
C LEU A 75 -51.44 -0.49 22.04
N PHE A 76 -52.47 0.02 22.66
CA PHE A 76 -52.51 0.26 24.12
C PHE A 76 -53.88 -0.01 24.69
N LYS A 77 -53.97 -0.81 25.75
CA LYS A 77 -55.24 -1.25 26.36
C LYS A 77 -56.21 -1.84 25.34
N GLU A 78 -55.72 -2.80 24.52
CA GLU A 78 -56.48 -3.50 23.48
C GLU A 78 -57.06 -2.59 22.38
N THR A 79 -56.62 -1.33 22.30
CA THR A 79 -57.06 -0.36 21.31
C THR A 79 -55.89 0.04 20.43
N THR A 80 -56.05 -0.10 19.10
CA THR A 80 -55.07 0.41 18.12
C THR A 80 -55.19 1.93 18.05
N TYR A 81 -54.17 2.61 18.54
CA TYR A 81 -54.12 4.07 18.56
C TYR A 81 -53.84 4.63 17.18
N TYR A 82 -52.83 4.07 16.53
CA TYR A 82 -52.46 4.42 15.14
C TYR A 82 -51.63 3.32 14.48
N ASN A 83 -51.67 3.33 13.17
CA ASN A 83 -50.85 2.56 12.27
C ASN A 83 -50.35 3.54 11.19
N LYS A 84 -49.02 3.70 11.05
CA LYS A 84 -48.40 4.65 10.14
C LYS A 84 -47.40 3.94 9.26
N LEU A 85 -47.56 4.04 7.97
CA LEU A 85 -46.60 3.55 6.96
C LEU A 85 -46.06 4.74 6.17
N ASN A 86 -44.75 4.90 6.14
CA ASN A 86 -44.07 5.91 5.33
C ASN A 86 -43.01 5.24 4.47
N GLY A 87 -43.21 5.24 3.16
CA GLY A 87 -42.22 4.80 2.17
C GLY A 87 -41.57 6.00 1.48
N ALA A 88 -40.26 6.13 1.57
CA ALA A 88 -39.51 7.23 0.99
C ALA A 88 -38.47 6.76 -0.02
N PHE A 89 -38.42 7.38 -1.19
CA PHE A 89 -37.36 7.24 -2.18
C PHE A 89 -36.59 8.55 -2.27
N LYS A 90 -35.25 8.49 -2.03
CA LYS A 90 -34.39 9.66 -1.95
C LYS A 90 -33.24 9.53 -2.94
N ILE A 91 -32.98 10.58 -3.73
CA ILE A 91 -31.87 10.68 -4.66
C ILE A 91 -30.98 11.84 -4.27
N PRO A 92 -29.86 11.59 -3.55
CA PRO A 92 -28.90 12.62 -3.22
C PRO A 92 -28.11 13.04 -4.45
N THR A 93 -27.87 14.36 -4.63
CA THR A 93 -27.04 14.88 -5.71
C THR A 93 -25.67 15.33 -5.24
N TRP A 94 -24.83 15.76 -6.18
CA TRP A 94 -23.50 16.30 -5.90
C TRP A 94 -23.53 17.55 -5.01
N TYR A 95 -24.41 18.48 -5.33
CA TYR A 95 -24.65 19.66 -4.49
C TYR A 95 -25.58 19.34 -3.33
N GLY A 96 -25.82 20.30 -2.45
CA GLY A 96 -26.74 20.14 -1.32
C GLY A 96 -28.22 20.06 -1.74
N VAL A 97 -28.51 19.40 -2.85
CA VAL A 97 -29.86 19.17 -3.39
C VAL A 97 -30.17 17.67 -3.32
N GLU A 98 -31.37 17.33 -2.85
CA GLU A 98 -31.86 15.94 -2.78
C GLU A 98 -33.28 15.87 -3.32
N PHE A 99 -33.54 15.01 -4.29
CA PHE A 99 -34.87 14.70 -4.76
C PHE A 99 -35.50 13.65 -3.84
N LYS A 100 -36.80 13.81 -3.58
CA LYS A 100 -37.55 12.91 -2.71
C LYS A 100 -38.89 12.57 -3.33
N ALA A 101 -39.32 11.33 -3.19
CA ALA A 101 -40.67 10.88 -3.44
C ALA A 101 -41.09 10.03 -2.23
N ASN A 102 -42.24 10.34 -1.64
CA ASN A 102 -42.76 9.63 -0.49
C ASN A 102 -44.18 9.14 -0.76
N PHE A 103 -44.50 8.04 -0.11
CA PHE A 103 -45.88 7.54 0.06
C PHE A 103 -46.13 7.41 1.55
N GLU A 104 -47.21 8.04 2.03
CA GLU A 104 -47.63 8.03 3.45
C GLU A 104 -49.04 7.45 3.55
N GLN A 105 -49.25 6.48 4.44
CA GLN A 105 -50.54 5.93 4.78
C GLN A 105 -50.69 5.84 6.30
N ASN A 106 -51.67 6.50 6.85
CA ASN A 106 -51.91 6.57 8.29
C ASN A 106 -53.35 6.24 8.62
N GLU A 107 -53.56 5.38 9.60
CA GLU A 107 -54.86 4.96 10.09
C GLU A 107 -54.87 4.94 11.63
N GLY A 108 -56.00 5.19 12.26
CA GLY A 108 -56.18 5.03 13.70
C GLY A 108 -57.06 6.08 14.35
N LEU A 109 -57.68 5.70 15.48
CA LEU A 109 -58.64 6.53 16.21
C LEU A 109 -58.03 7.73 16.93
N PHE A 110 -56.71 7.67 17.21
CA PHE A 110 -55.98 8.68 17.99
C PHE A 110 -54.82 9.28 17.18
N LEU A 111 -55.03 9.44 15.85
CA LEU A 111 -54.15 10.23 15.04
C LEU A 111 -54.31 11.72 15.34
N ASN A 112 -53.20 12.46 15.39
CA ASN A 112 -53.23 13.91 15.35
C ASN A 112 -53.79 14.35 14.00
N SER A 113 -54.61 15.41 13.98
CA SER A 113 -55.24 15.91 12.73
C SER A 113 -54.27 16.26 11.63
N GLU A 114 -53.02 16.63 11.98
CA GLU A 114 -51.92 16.86 11.03
C GLU A 114 -51.40 15.61 10.32
N ASN A 115 -51.71 14.43 10.87
CA ASN A 115 -51.33 13.12 10.31
C ASN A 115 -52.51 12.41 9.63
N GLU A 116 -53.69 13.05 9.57
CA GLU A 116 -54.83 12.52 8.80
C GLU A 116 -54.56 12.63 7.30
N LEU A 117 -54.73 11.54 6.60
CA LEU A 117 -54.43 11.41 5.16
C LEU A 117 -55.67 10.87 4.42
N PRO A 118 -55.74 11.04 3.08
CA PRO A 118 -56.76 10.33 2.29
C PRO A 118 -56.71 8.81 2.53
N LEU A 119 -57.84 8.13 2.44
CA LEU A 119 -57.94 6.68 2.66
C LEU A 119 -56.99 5.83 1.81
N GLU A 120 -56.69 6.28 0.61
CA GLU A 120 -55.75 5.62 -0.32
C GLU A 120 -54.29 6.01 -0.12
N GLY A 121 -54.01 6.81 0.93
CA GLY A 121 -52.67 7.35 1.21
C GLY A 121 -52.38 8.67 0.51
N LEU A 122 -51.20 9.23 0.78
CA LEU A 122 -50.74 10.50 0.23
C LEU A 122 -49.37 10.30 -0.47
N TYR A 123 -49.35 10.60 -1.73
CA TYR A 123 -48.10 10.63 -2.52
C TYR A 123 -47.51 12.04 -2.48
N SER A 124 -46.19 12.11 -2.36
CA SER A 124 -45.48 13.38 -2.50
C SER A 124 -44.22 13.24 -3.32
N ALA A 125 -43.88 14.26 -4.11
CA ALA A 125 -42.65 14.37 -4.83
C ALA A 125 -42.10 15.78 -4.70
N GLY A 126 -40.78 15.90 -4.44
CA GLY A 126 -40.22 17.23 -4.20
C GLY A 126 -38.73 17.25 -4.09
N VAL A 127 -38.23 18.38 -3.62
CA VAL A 127 -36.82 18.67 -3.51
C VAL A 127 -36.46 19.25 -2.16
N SER A 128 -35.35 18.83 -1.61
CA SER A 128 -34.72 19.42 -0.42
C SER A 128 -33.41 20.07 -0.83
N VAL A 129 -33.22 21.34 -0.44
CA VAL A 129 -32.02 22.13 -0.80
C VAL A 129 -31.40 22.71 0.43
N SER A 130 -30.12 22.45 0.64
CA SER A 130 -29.34 23.15 1.68
C SER A 130 -28.88 24.50 1.15
N LEU A 131 -29.41 25.60 1.69
CA LEU A 131 -29.20 26.95 1.15
C LEU A 131 -27.87 27.60 1.57
N ALA A 132 -27.25 27.14 2.68
CA ALA A 132 -26.00 27.71 3.17
C ALA A 132 -24.95 26.63 3.42
N ARG A 133 -24.92 26.06 4.63
CA ARG A 133 -24.02 24.93 4.94
C ARG A 133 -24.41 23.70 4.12
N GLY A 134 -23.48 23.20 3.32
CA GLY A 134 -23.69 21.97 2.54
C GLY A 134 -24.08 22.17 1.08
N LEU A 135 -24.39 23.39 0.63
CA LEU A 135 -24.74 23.64 -0.78
C LEU A 135 -23.56 23.42 -1.71
N LEU A 136 -22.49 24.18 -1.55
CA LEU A 136 -21.29 24.13 -2.42
C LEU A 136 -20.22 23.17 -1.94
N THR A 137 -20.24 22.84 -0.64
CA THR A 137 -19.30 21.92 -0.01
C THR A 137 -20.04 21.12 1.07
N ASN A 138 -20.19 19.84 0.86
CA ASN A 138 -20.85 18.92 1.78
C ASN A 138 -19.97 17.71 2.10
N GLU A 139 -20.39 16.90 3.07
CA GLU A 139 -19.64 15.72 3.51
C GLU A 139 -19.48 14.68 2.41
N ARG A 140 -20.52 14.41 1.60
CA ARG A 140 -20.50 13.47 0.48
C ARG A 140 -19.45 13.86 -0.57
N MET A 141 -19.50 15.13 -1.03
CA MET A 141 -18.51 15.69 -1.95
C MET A 141 -17.09 15.57 -1.42
N THR A 142 -16.91 15.94 -0.14
CA THR A 142 -15.61 15.92 0.52
C THR A 142 -15.08 14.51 0.62
N ALA A 143 -15.89 13.56 1.10
CA ALA A 143 -15.52 12.15 1.21
C ALA A 143 -15.10 11.58 -0.16
N LEU A 144 -15.87 11.83 -1.21
CA LEU A 144 -15.53 11.36 -2.56
C LEU A 144 -14.24 11.97 -3.09
N LYS A 145 -14.00 13.28 -2.88
CA LYS A 145 -12.73 13.93 -3.27
C LYS A 145 -11.55 13.36 -2.49
N GLN A 146 -11.72 13.17 -1.18
CA GLN A 146 -10.68 12.57 -0.32
C GLN A 146 -10.37 11.13 -0.74
N ALA A 147 -11.38 10.33 -1.04
CA ALA A 147 -11.19 8.94 -1.51
C ALA A 147 -10.44 8.89 -2.85
N LYS A 148 -10.69 9.83 -3.79
CA LYS A 148 -9.92 9.96 -5.03
C LYS A 148 -8.45 10.29 -4.76
N PHE A 149 -8.16 11.22 -3.85
CA PHE A 149 -6.79 11.54 -3.47
C PHE A 149 -6.12 10.39 -2.75
N PHE A 150 -6.85 9.66 -1.90
CA PHE A 150 -6.33 8.48 -1.22
C PHE A 150 -5.95 7.37 -2.20
N LEU A 151 -6.74 7.12 -3.25
CA LEU A 151 -6.39 6.17 -4.30
C LEU A 151 -5.09 6.55 -5.02
N ASN A 152 -4.92 7.83 -5.37
CA ASN A 152 -3.69 8.29 -6.00
C ASN A 152 -2.50 8.23 -5.04
N GLN A 153 -2.70 8.59 -3.77
CA GLN A 153 -1.69 8.45 -2.72
C GLN A 153 -1.25 6.99 -2.56
N ALA A 154 -2.20 6.05 -2.51
CA ALA A 154 -1.94 4.61 -2.35
C ALA A 154 -1.06 4.05 -3.47
N LYS A 155 -1.23 4.51 -4.71
CA LYS A 155 -0.39 4.12 -5.85
C LYS A 155 1.05 4.58 -5.69
N GLU A 156 1.27 5.79 -5.22
CA GLU A 156 2.61 6.32 -4.97
C GLU A 156 3.25 5.65 -3.74
N ASP A 157 2.48 5.40 -2.68
CA ASP A 157 2.94 4.69 -1.49
C ASP A 157 3.34 3.24 -1.81
N GLN A 158 2.60 2.56 -2.71
CA GLN A 158 2.96 1.25 -3.23
C GLN A 158 4.34 1.28 -3.90
N GLN A 159 4.59 2.27 -4.78
CA GLN A 159 5.89 2.39 -5.45
C GLN A 159 7.02 2.59 -4.45
N VAL A 160 6.83 3.44 -3.44
CA VAL A 160 7.83 3.66 -2.37
C VAL A 160 8.11 2.35 -1.65
N LEU A 161 7.07 1.60 -1.27
CA LEU A 161 7.23 0.35 -0.52
C LEU A 161 7.93 -0.73 -1.36
N VAL A 162 7.51 -0.92 -2.62
CA VAL A 162 8.15 -1.88 -3.54
C VAL A 162 9.62 -1.52 -3.75
N ASN A 163 9.94 -0.25 -4.00
CA ASN A 163 11.33 0.18 -4.17
C ASN A 163 12.17 -0.04 -2.90
N THR A 164 11.58 0.18 -1.72
CA THR A 164 12.26 -0.07 -0.44
C THR A 164 12.59 -1.55 -0.28
N ILE A 165 11.66 -2.44 -0.58
CA ILE A 165 11.88 -3.89 -0.49
C ILE A 165 12.92 -4.35 -1.50
N LEU A 166 12.85 -3.89 -2.75
CA LEU A 166 13.84 -4.23 -3.76
C LEU A 166 15.24 -3.72 -3.40
N HIS A 167 15.35 -2.52 -2.82
CA HIS A 167 16.61 -2.00 -2.32
C HIS A 167 17.18 -2.87 -1.20
N ASN A 168 16.38 -3.20 -0.18
CA ASN A 168 16.82 -4.04 0.93
C ASN A 168 17.21 -5.44 0.47
N ALA A 169 16.46 -6.02 -0.46
CA ALA A 169 16.79 -7.30 -1.08
C ALA A 169 18.11 -7.23 -1.86
N SER A 170 18.36 -6.16 -2.63
CA SER A 170 19.61 -5.94 -3.32
C SER A 170 20.80 -5.87 -2.35
N MET A 171 20.64 -5.16 -1.23
CA MET A 171 21.68 -5.10 -0.19
C MET A 171 21.97 -6.48 0.42
N ALA A 172 20.93 -7.28 0.66
CA ALA A 172 21.09 -8.65 1.16
C ALA A 172 21.85 -9.53 0.13
N TYR A 173 21.56 -9.38 -1.18
CA TYR A 173 22.26 -10.11 -2.25
C TYR A 173 23.74 -9.72 -2.32
N PHE A 174 24.06 -8.43 -2.29
CA PHE A 174 25.46 -7.97 -2.32
C PHE A 174 26.23 -8.36 -1.05
N ASN A 175 25.59 -8.37 0.11
CA ASN A 175 26.19 -8.87 1.33
C ASN A 175 26.51 -10.37 1.22
N TRP A 176 25.61 -11.17 0.67
CA TRP A 176 25.84 -12.59 0.40
C TRP A 176 26.98 -12.82 -0.61
N LEU A 177 26.99 -12.08 -1.73
CA LEU A 177 28.08 -12.11 -2.71
C LEU A 177 29.45 -11.76 -2.08
N LYS A 178 29.48 -10.72 -1.27
CA LYS A 178 30.68 -10.29 -0.52
C LYS A 178 31.19 -11.41 0.39
N THR A 179 30.34 -11.96 1.26
CA THR A 179 30.73 -13.00 2.23
C THR A 179 31.13 -14.30 1.55
N TYR A 180 30.50 -14.63 0.41
CA TYR A 180 30.93 -15.77 -0.42
C TYR A 180 32.36 -15.58 -0.95
N ASN A 181 32.69 -14.40 -1.48
CA ASN A 181 34.02 -14.08 -1.95
C ASN A 181 35.05 -14.05 -0.81
N GLU A 182 34.73 -13.47 0.34
CA GLU A 182 35.58 -13.47 1.52
C GLU A 182 35.93 -14.90 1.97
N ARG A 183 34.93 -15.79 2.04
CA ARG A 183 35.15 -17.22 2.33
C ARG A 183 36.12 -17.86 1.35
N ARG A 184 35.99 -17.60 0.05
CA ARG A 184 36.89 -18.13 -0.98
C ARG A 184 38.33 -17.67 -0.76
N VAL A 185 38.56 -16.40 -0.44
CA VAL A 185 39.88 -15.81 -0.16
C VAL A 185 40.47 -16.44 1.10
N TYR A 186 39.69 -16.58 2.19
CA TYR A 186 40.20 -17.23 3.43
C TYR A 186 40.49 -18.70 3.23
N ALA A 187 39.76 -19.42 2.39
CA ALA A 187 40.08 -20.82 2.04
C ALA A 187 41.41 -20.91 1.31
N SER A 188 41.69 -20.01 0.37
CA SER A 188 42.98 -19.93 -0.32
C SER A 188 44.11 -19.60 0.65
N PHE A 189 43.93 -18.65 1.55
CA PHE A 189 44.93 -18.29 2.56
C PHE A 189 45.23 -19.45 3.52
N LEU A 190 44.20 -20.22 3.93
CA LEU A 190 44.42 -21.42 4.74
C LEU A 190 45.25 -22.46 3.99
N ASN A 191 44.97 -22.70 2.69
CA ASN A 191 45.72 -23.63 1.88
C ASN A 191 47.20 -23.22 1.77
N ASN A 192 47.48 -21.93 1.51
CA ASN A 192 48.85 -21.40 1.44
C ASN A 192 49.56 -21.51 2.80
N ALA A 193 48.86 -21.26 3.93
CA ALA A 193 49.43 -21.43 5.25
C ALA A 193 49.75 -22.91 5.59
N LYS A 194 48.91 -23.86 5.13
CA LYS A 194 49.22 -25.29 5.25
C LYS A 194 50.52 -25.68 4.52
N VAL A 195 50.64 -25.26 3.25
CA VAL A 195 51.84 -25.55 2.45
C VAL A 195 53.09 -24.96 3.12
N ARG A 196 52.99 -23.72 3.60
CA ARG A 196 54.12 -23.07 4.30
C ARG A 196 54.46 -23.80 5.61
N PHE A 197 53.49 -24.19 6.41
CA PHE A 197 53.73 -24.91 7.68
C PHE A 197 54.40 -26.25 7.43
N GLU A 198 53.94 -27.06 6.45
CA GLU A 198 54.52 -28.33 6.10
C GLU A 198 55.97 -28.17 5.56
N GLY A 199 56.20 -27.15 4.73
CA GLY A 199 57.56 -26.82 4.27
C GLY A 199 58.51 -26.42 5.40
N THR A 200 58.09 -25.56 6.33
CA THR A 200 58.88 -25.14 7.50
C THR A 200 59.17 -26.33 8.41
N LYS A 201 58.20 -27.23 8.60
CA LYS A 201 58.36 -28.44 9.44
C LYS A 201 59.36 -29.41 8.82
N ARG A 202 59.39 -29.60 7.50
CA ARG A 202 60.42 -30.43 6.81
C ARG A 202 61.80 -29.80 6.93
N ALA A 203 61.94 -28.49 6.70
CA ALA A 203 63.23 -27.80 6.84
C ALA A 203 63.77 -27.85 8.27
N PHE A 204 62.91 -27.84 9.31
CA PHE A 204 63.32 -28.11 10.67
C PHE A 204 63.81 -29.54 10.88
N GLN A 205 63.11 -30.54 10.29
CA GLN A 205 63.52 -31.95 10.41
C GLN A 205 64.84 -32.22 9.72
N GLU A 206 65.16 -31.47 8.67
CA GLU A 206 66.42 -31.52 7.93
C GLU A 206 67.55 -30.70 8.57
N GLY A 207 67.27 -29.99 9.69
CA GLY A 207 68.22 -29.18 10.42
C GLY A 207 68.51 -27.80 9.82
N GLU A 208 67.77 -27.39 8.81
CA GLU A 208 67.91 -26.11 8.10
C GLU A 208 67.28 -24.92 8.85
N LYS A 209 66.26 -25.19 9.71
CA LYS A 209 65.53 -24.15 10.42
C LYS A 209 65.40 -24.44 11.91
N PRO A 210 65.34 -23.41 12.79
CA PRO A 210 65.12 -23.57 14.22
C PRO A 210 63.67 -23.96 14.53
N ALA A 211 63.41 -24.64 15.64
CA ALA A 211 62.11 -25.09 16.11
C ALA A 211 61.11 -23.95 16.24
N ILE A 212 61.54 -22.73 16.56
CA ILE A 212 60.71 -21.53 16.75
C ILE A 212 59.96 -21.18 15.43
N ASP A 213 60.59 -21.36 14.24
CA ASP A 213 59.94 -21.08 12.98
C ASP A 213 58.75 -22.00 12.71
N THR A 214 58.85 -23.27 13.16
CA THR A 214 57.72 -24.22 13.03
C THR A 214 56.56 -23.79 13.98
N LEU A 215 56.88 -23.31 15.18
CA LEU A 215 55.82 -22.79 16.10
C LEU A 215 55.13 -21.57 15.48
N GLU A 216 55.88 -20.61 14.98
CA GLU A 216 55.36 -19.40 14.35
C GLU A 216 54.48 -19.73 13.11
N ALA A 217 54.93 -20.63 12.24
CA ALA A 217 54.11 -21.12 11.11
C ALA A 217 52.82 -21.83 11.56
N GLY A 218 52.87 -22.58 12.69
CA GLY A 218 51.71 -23.25 13.31
C GLY A 218 50.71 -22.24 13.88
N ILE A 219 51.16 -21.18 14.53
CA ILE A 219 50.30 -20.09 15.01
C ILE A 219 49.60 -19.42 13.82
N THR A 220 50.35 -19.16 12.74
CA THR A 220 49.80 -18.58 11.52
C THR A 220 48.73 -19.50 10.89
N LEU A 221 48.98 -20.80 10.80
CA LEU A 221 48.05 -21.78 10.26
C LEU A 221 46.72 -21.79 11.09
N ASN A 222 46.84 -21.82 12.41
CA ASN A 222 45.70 -21.82 13.31
C ASN A 222 44.88 -20.51 13.20
N SER A 223 45.55 -19.36 13.04
CA SER A 223 44.90 -18.07 12.81
C SER A 223 44.13 -18.07 11.51
N ARG A 224 44.70 -18.65 10.40
CA ARG A 224 43.98 -18.75 9.11
C ARG A 224 42.79 -19.70 9.20
N ARG A 225 42.92 -20.82 9.95
CA ARG A 225 41.78 -21.72 10.19
C ARG A 225 40.63 -21.03 10.90
N LEU A 226 40.93 -20.28 11.96
CA LEU A 226 39.93 -19.50 12.72
C LEU A 226 39.24 -18.45 11.82
N ASN A 227 39.99 -17.77 10.97
CA ASN A 227 39.42 -16.78 10.06
C ASN A 227 38.50 -17.41 9.02
N LEU A 228 38.84 -18.60 8.51
CA LEU A 228 37.95 -19.34 7.61
C LEU A 228 36.63 -19.74 8.32
N GLU A 229 36.71 -20.23 9.56
CA GLU A 229 35.50 -20.59 10.33
C GLU A 229 34.61 -19.35 10.56
N LYS A 230 35.19 -18.19 10.89
CA LYS A 230 34.43 -16.93 10.97
C LYS A 230 33.77 -16.57 9.65
N ALA A 231 34.46 -16.74 8.53
CA ALA A 231 33.91 -16.47 7.21
C ALA A 231 32.79 -17.45 6.84
N ASN A 232 32.88 -18.73 7.20
CA ASN A 232 31.82 -19.72 7.05
C ASN A 232 30.54 -19.30 7.80
N ILE A 233 30.69 -18.91 9.08
CA ILE A 233 29.56 -18.45 9.89
C ILE A 233 28.92 -17.19 9.26
N GLN A 234 29.73 -16.25 8.77
CA GLN A 234 29.22 -15.03 8.18
C GLN A 234 28.49 -15.30 6.85
N LEU A 235 28.96 -16.25 6.05
CA LEU A 235 28.28 -16.70 4.84
C LEU A 235 26.91 -17.33 5.17
N ILE A 236 26.85 -18.20 6.18
CA ILE A 236 25.56 -18.79 6.63
C ILE A 236 24.59 -17.69 7.05
N LYS A 237 25.04 -16.71 7.83
CA LYS A 237 24.19 -15.59 8.27
C LYS A 237 23.65 -14.79 7.07
N SER A 238 24.52 -14.42 6.14
CA SER A 238 24.11 -13.63 4.96
C SER A 238 23.19 -14.41 4.02
N SER A 239 23.35 -15.75 3.88
CA SER A 239 22.44 -16.58 3.09
C SER A 239 21.05 -16.70 3.74
N LEU A 240 20.97 -16.76 5.07
CA LEU A 240 19.70 -16.72 5.79
C LEU A 240 19.03 -15.34 5.69
N GLU A 241 19.79 -14.25 5.79
CA GLU A 241 19.27 -12.88 5.56
C GLU A 241 18.70 -12.72 4.15
N LEU A 242 19.40 -13.25 3.12
CA LEU A 242 18.90 -13.26 1.75
C LEU A 242 17.61 -14.06 1.62
N SER A 243 17.54 -15.22 2.30
CA SER A 243 16.38 -16.11 2.29
C SER A 243 15.10 -15.46 2.84
N ASN A 244 15.22 -14.43 3.70
CA ASN A 244 14.06 -13.66 4.17
C ASN A 244 13.25 -13.01 3.02
N TYR A 245 13.88 -12.77 1.89
CA TYR A 245 13.25 -12.18 0.70
C TYR A 245 12.83 -13.21 -0.34
N LEU A 246 13.19 -14.49 -0.18
CA LEU A 246 12.85 -15.55 -1.13
C LEU A 246 11.52 -16.20 -0.78
N TRP A 247 10.55 -16.02 -1.67
CA TRP A 247 9.21 -16.56 -1.52
C TRP A 247 8.72 -17.17 -2.82
N LEU A 248 7.88 -18.19 -2.72
CA LEU A 248 7.15 -18.77 -3.85
C LEU A 248 5.68 -18.36 -3.86
N ASN A 249 5.01 -18.76 -4.93
CA ASN A 249 3.57 -18.63 -5.01
C ASN A 249 2.90 -19.39 -3.83
N GLY A 250 1.81 -18.87 -3.27
CA GLY A 250 1.16 -19.43 -2.09
C GLY A 250 1.76 -18.97 -0.75
N ASN A 251 2.61 -17.93 -0.74
CA ASN A 251 3.27 -17.38 0.46
C ASN A 251 4.18 -18.41 1.18
N THR A 252 4.84 -19.27 0.43
CA THR A 252 5.77 -20.25 0.97
C THR A 252 7.18 -19.67 1.01
N PRO A 253 7.81 -19.52 2.20
CA PRO A 253 9.19 -19.07 2.28
C PRO A 253 10.14 -20.16 1.78
N ILE A 254 11.26 -19.76 1.18
CA ILE A 254 12.30 -20.67 0.71
C ILE A 254 13.63 -20.29 1.34
N GLU A 255 14.34 -21.28 1.83
CA GLU A 255 15.73 -21.12 2.22
C GLU A 255 16.66 -21.36 1.03
N LEU A 256 17.75 -20.58 0.98
CA LEU A 256 18.80 -20.73 -0.03
C LEU A 256 19.50 -22.10 0.19
N LYS A 257 19.58 -22.91 -0.84
CA LYS A 257 20.27 -24.20 -0.76
C LYS A 257 21.77 -24.00 -0.54
N GLU A 258 22.41 -24.85 0.24
CA GLU A 258 23.86 -24.77 0.57
C GLU A 258 24.77 -24.81 -0.67
N ASN A 259 24.36 -25.49 -1.74
CA ASN A 259 25.10 -25.58 -3.00
C ASN A 259 24.81 -24.44 -3.98
N MET A 260 23.99 -23.47 -3.63
CA MET A 260 23.70 -22.31 -4.46
C MET A 260 24.81 -21.27 -4.29
N ILE A 261 25.30 -20.74 -5.39
CA ILE A 261 26.35 -19.73 -5.41
C ILE A 261 25.85 -18.44 -6.08
N PRO A 262 26.36 -17.27 -5.67
CA PRO A 262 26.06 -16.02 -6.35
C PRO A 262 26.69 -16.00 -7.75
N ASP A 263 26.06 -15.28 -8.66
CA ASP A 263 26.66 -15.00 -9.96
C ASP A 263 27.85 -14.04 -9.78
N LEU A 264 29.04 -14.56 -9.99
CA LEU A 264 30.30 -13.82 -9.82
C LEU A 264 30.49 -12.72 -10.87
N ASN A 265 29.83 -12.82 -12.03
CA ASN A 265 29.89 -11.81 -13.10
C ASN A 265 28.96 -10.60 -12.79
N THR A 266 28.24 -10.63 -11.68
CA THR A 266 27.37 -9.53 -11.27
C THR A 266 28.13 -8.20 -11.19
N VAL A 267 29.40 -8.20 -10.76
CA VAL A 267 30.22 -6.99 -10.66
C VAL A 267 30.38 -6.32 -12.03
N ASP A 268 30.62 -7.11 -13.07
CA ASP A 268 30.89 -6.60 -14.46
C ASP A 268 29.56 -6.14 -15.14
N THR A 269 28.42 -6.62 -14.66
CA THR A 269 27.10 -6.33 -15.26
C THR A 269 26.27 -5.32 -14.47
N ILE A 270 26.72 -4.90 -13.28
CA ILE A 270 25.97 -4.05 -12.35
C ILE A 270 25.59 -2.70 -12.99
N ASP A 271 26.50 -2.09 -13.72
CA ASP A 271 26.30 -0.80 -14.37
C ASP A 271 25.16 -0.86 -15.40
N LYS A 272 25.06 -1.98 -16.13
CA LYS A 272 23.98 -2.24 -17.09
C LYS A 272 22.67 -2.57 -16.38
N THR A 273 22.74 -3.36 -15.32
CA THR A 273 21.54 -3.81 -14.56
C THR A 273 20.82 -2.64 -13.90
N PHE A 274 21.56 -1.69 -13.35
CA PHE A 274 21.00 -0.51 -12.68
C PHE A 274 21.01 0.76 -13.55
N ASN A 275 21.49 0.70 -14.79
CA ASN A 275 21.62 1.87 -15.68
C ASN A 275 22.35 3.05 -15.00
N ILE A 276 23.47 2.78 -14.34
CA ILE A 276 24.17 3.79 -13.51
C ILE A 276 24.55 5.03 -14.34
N ALA A 277 24.83 4.88 -15.64
CA ALA A 277 25.08 5.99 -16.54
C ALA A 277 23.93 7.03 -16.61
N LEU A 278 22.70 6.63 -16.32
CA LEU A 278 21.54 7.54 -16.25
C LEU A 278 21.51 8.37 -14.97
N PHE A 279 22.25 8.00 -13.93
CA PHE A 279 22.30 8.75 -12.66
C PHE A 279 23.06 10.07 -12.75
N ASN A 280 23.85 10.29 -13.80
CA ASN A 280 24.52 11.57 -14.07
C ASN A 280 23.58 12.65 -14.64
N ASN A 281 22.27 12.41 -14.63
CA ASN A 281 21.31 13.34 -15.19
C ASN A 281 21.09 14.52 -14.23
N GLU A 282 21.50 15.71 -14.65
CA GLU A 282 21.17 17.02 -14.07
C GLU A 282 19.65 17.29 -14.00
N ASN A 283 18.83 16.38 -14.55
CA ASN A 283 17.38 16.52 -14.72
C ASN A 283 16.53 15.78 -13.67
N PHE A 284 17.07 15.43 -12.49
CA PHE A 284 16.24 14.84 -11.46
C PHE A 284 15.22 15.86 -10.93
N ASN A 285 13.95 15.68 -11.33
CA ASN A 285 12.86 16.50 -10.79
C ASN A 285 12.30 15.87 -9.52
N ILE A 286 12.58 16.48 -8.38
CA ILE A 286 12.15 16.03 -7.05
C ILE A 286 10.62 15.93 -6.92
N GLU A 287 9.87 16.75 -7.65
CA GLU A 287 8.39 16.74 -7.64
C GLU A 287 7.84 15.42 -8.22
N ASN A 288 8.62 14.73 -9.05
CA ASN A 288 8.24 13.43 -9.60
C ASN A 288 8.51 12.25 -8.68
N HIS A 289 9.20 12.48 -7.55
CA HIS A 289 9.51 11.40 -6.60
C HIS A 289 8.23 10.88 -5.95
N PRO A 290 7.97 9.53 -5.91
CA PRO A 290 6.72 8.96 -5.39
C PRO A 290 6.38 9.43 -3.97
N LYS A 291 7.36 9.53 -3.08
CA LYS A 291 7.15 10.04 -1.71
C LYS A 291 6.61 11.47 -1.69
N ILE A 292 7.10 12.35 -2.57
CA ILE A 292 6.65 13.74 -2.66
C ILE A 292 5.24 13.81 -3.26
N LYS A 293 4.96 13.02 -4.30
CA LYS A 293 3.61 12.91 -4.87
C LYS A 293 2.60 12.39 -3.83
N SER A 294 2.95 11.36 -3.08
CA SER A 294 2.12 10.81 -2.00
C SER A 294 1.77 11.90 -0.96
N LEU A 295 2.77 12.64 -0.47
CA LEU A 295 2.56 13.76 0.45
C LEU A 295 1.71 14.86 -0.20
N GLY A 296 1.91 15.15 -1.49
CA GLY A 296 1.11 16.09 -2.25
C GLY A 296 -0.38 15.72 -2.28
N TYR A 297 -0.72 14.46 -2.55
CA TYR A 297 -2.11 13.97 -2.49
C TYR A 297 -2.68 14.04 -1.08
N LYS A 298 -1.89 13.75 -0.05
CA LYS A 298 -2.31 13.91 1.34
C LYS A 298 -2.62 15.36 1.69
N ILE A 299 -1.80 16.30 1.26
CA ILE A 299 -2.01 17.74 1.43
C ILE A 299 -3.31 18.18 0.74
N GLN A 300 -3.56 17.72 -0.49
CA GLN A 300 -4.80 18.02 -1.22
C GLN A 300 -6.04 17.48 -0.50
N SER A 301 -5.98 16.26 0.03
CA SER A 301 -7.04 15.65 0.84
C SER A 301 -7.33 16.48 2.10
N LEU A 302 -6.29 16.93 2.82
CA LEU A 302 -6.44 17.79 4.00
C LEU A 302 -6.97 19.18 3.66
N ALA A 303 -6.59 19.73 2.51
CA ALA A 303 -7.12 21.03 2.05
C ALA A 303 -8.62 20.96 1.76
N VAL A 304 -9.10 19.86 1.15
CA VAL A 304 -10.54 19.63 0.95
C VAL A 304 -11.26 19.49 2.28
N ASN A 305 -10.69 18.75 3.24
CA ASN A 305 -11.25 18.64 4.59
C ASN A 305 -11.35 20.02 5.31
N ARG A 306 -10.29 20.81 5.25
CA ARG A 306 -10.30 22.16 5.82
C ARG A 306 -11.40 23.02 5.19
N ARG A 307 -11.64 22.91 3.87
CA ARG A 307 -12.73 23.64 3.19
C ARG A 307 -14.11 23.19 3.72
N LEU A 308 -14.32 21.91 3.97
CA LEU A 308 -15.54 21.42 4.61
C LEU A 308 -15.71 22.01 6.01
N LYS A 309 -14.64 21.99 6.83
CA LYS A 309 -14.70 22.55 8.20
C LYS A 309 -14.95 24.06 8.20
N MET A 310 -14.47 24.79 7.20
CA MET A 310 -14.78 26.21 7.00
C MET A 310 -16.26 26.40 6.60
N ASN A 311 -16.79 25.56 5.71
CA ASN A 311 -18.20 25.59 5.34
C ASN A 311 -19.12 25.29 6.54
N ASN A 312 -18.68 24.46 7.47
CA ASN A 312 -19.44 24.10 8.66
C ASN A 312 -19.59 25.27 9.67
N LEU A 313 -18.89 26.39 9.48
CA LEU A 313 -19.14 27.63 10.24
C LEU A 313 -20.44 28.33 9.82
N LEU A 314 -20.94 28.01 8.63
CA LEU A 314 -22.20 28.59 8.14
C LEU A 314 -23.40 27.96 8.86
N PRO A 315 -24.51 28.69 9.02
CA PRO A 315 -25.75 28.11 9.52
C PRO A 315 -26.26 27.00 8.61
N LYS A 316 -26.92 26.01 9.18
CA LYS A 316 -27.66 25.01 8.43
C LYS A 316 -29.03 25.57 8.10
N ILE A 317 -29.31 25.75 6.82
CA ILE A 317 -30.62 26.26 6.32
C ILE A 317 -31.07 25.27 5.26
N ASP A 318 -32.04 24.45 5.58
CA ASP A 318 -32.63 23.47 4.66
C ASP A 318 -34.00 23.90 4.24
N PHE A 319 -34.22 24.06 2.97
CA PHE A 319 -35.54 24.33 2.36
C PHE A 319 -36.04 23.06 1.69
N GLN A 320 -37.32 22.76 1.92
CA GLN A 320 -38.02 21.62 1.32
C GLN A 320 -39.30 22.12 0.64
N TYR A 321 -39.54 21.58 -0.55
CA TYR A 321 -40.78 21.79 -1.25
C TYR A 321 -41.23 20.44 -1.87
N ASN A 322 -42.44 20.00 -1.49
CA ASN A 322 -43.00 18.74 -1.98
C ASN A 322 -44.40 19.04 -2.53
N PHE A 323 -44.64 18.58 -3.76
CA PHE A 323 -45.98 18.51 -4.34
C PHE A 323 -46.71 17.32 -3.72
N LEU A 324 -47.98 17.47 -3.44
CA LEU A 324 -48.82 16.46 -2.82
C LEU A 324 -49.90 15.99 -3.78
N SER A 325 -50.19 14.68 -3.80
CA SER A 325 -51.25 14.10 -4.59
C SER A 325 -51.92 12.94 -3.84
N PRO A 326 -53.25 12.89 -3.75
CA PRO A 326 -53.96 11.73 -3.22
C PRO A 326 -53.94 10.54 -4.17
N ASN A 327 -53.51 10.70 -5.41
CA ASN A 327 -53.53 9.70 -6.47
C ASN A 327 -52.11 9.55 -7.07
N GLY A 328 -51.58 8.35 -7.08
CA GLY A 328 -50.24 8.08 -7.65
C GLY A 328 -50.14 8.36 -9.17
N THR A 329 -51.25 8.27 -9.90
CA THR A 329 -51.27 8.55 -11.35
C THR A 329 -51.27 10.05 -11.67
N GLN A 330 -51.62 10.92 -10.70
CA GLN A 330 -51.69 12.38 -10.89
C GLN A 330 -50.39 13.08 -10.52
N ILE A 331 -49.37 12.39 -10.03
CA ILE A 331 -48.03 12.96 -9.76
C ILE A 331 -47.44 13.59 -11.00
N ASN A 332 -47.78 13.12 -12.19
CA ASN A 332 -47.35 13.68 -13.47
C ASN A 332 -47.93 15.06 -13.80
N ALA A 333 -49.04 15.46 -13.13
CA ALA A 333 -49.60 16.79 -13.25
C ALA A 333 -49.15 17.59 -12.02
N LEU A 334 -48.01 18.27 -12.08
CA LEU A 334 -47.47 19.13 -11.01
C LEU A 334 -48.52 20.19 -10.65
N ASN A 335 -49.45 19.83 -9.75
CA ASN A 335 -50.48 20.74 -9.24
C ASN A 335 -49.87 21.56 -8.13
N THR A 336 -49.65 22.86 -8.35
CA THR A 336 -49.10 23.79 -7.42
C THR A 336 -50.02 24.16 -6.25
N ASN A 337 -51.30 23.75 -6.31
CA ASN A 337 -52.27 24.07 -5.27
C ASN A 337 -52.11 23.20 -4.04
N ASN A 338 -51.55 22.00 -4.17
CA ASN A 338 -51.30 21.07 -3.09
C ASN A 338 -49.82 20.91 -2.83
N TYR A 339 -49.31 21.49 -1.78
CA TYR A 339 -47.88 21.43 -1.46
C TYR A 339 -47.61 21.38 0.03
N LYS A 340 -46.45 20.85 0.38
CA LYS A 340 -45.87 20.92 1.72
C LYS A 340 -44.50 21.57 1.60
N THR A 341 -44.35 22.72 2.25
CA THR A 341 -43.06 23.44 2.29
C THR A 341 -42.52 23.48 3.72
N GLY A 342 -41.24 23.48 3.87
CA GLY A 342 -40.57 23.60 5.15
C GLY A 342 -39.26 24.33 5.04
N LEU A 343 -38.98 25.18 6.02
CA LEU A 343 -37.67 25.84 6.18
C LEU A 343 -37.15 25.50 7.58
N ASN A 344 -36.00 24.83 7.60
CA ASN A 344 -35.33 24.49 8.85
C ASN A 344 -34.05 25.31 8.99
N PHE A 345 -33.96 26.08 10.07
CA PHE A 345 -32.77 26.87 10.42
C PHE A 345 -32.17 26.32 11.70
N SER A 346 -30.86 26.03 11.67
CA SER A 346 -30.12 25.57 12.84
C SER A 346 -28.72 26.14 12.86
N MET A 347 -28.32 26.77 13.96
CA MET A 347 -26.98 27.32 14.17
C MET A 347 -26.60 27.23 15.64
N PRO A 348 -25.46 26.63 16.02
CA PRO A 348 -24.93 26.71 17.37
C PRO A 348 -24.56 28.16 17.73
N ILE A 349 -25.04 28.65 18.88
CA ILE A 349 -24.80 30.06 19.28
C ILE A 349 -23.30 30.35 19.42
N PHE A 350 -22.53 29.45 20.03
CA PHE A 350 -21.09 29.69 20.31
C PHE A 350 -20.14 29.14 19.25
N ILE A 351 -20.60 28.32 18.33
CA ILE A 351 -19.80 27.69 17.24
C ILE A 351 -18.39 27.22 17.66
N ARG A 352 -18.20 26.87 18.96
CA ARG A 352 -16.88 26.46 19.51
C ARG A 352 -16.35 25.20 18.86
N LYS A 353 -17.25 24.22 18.63
CA LYS A 353 -16.90 22.96 17.96
C LYS A 353 -16.41 23.20 16.55
N GLU A 354 -17.15 23.96 15.77
CA GLU A 354 -16.84 24.24 14.36
C GLU A 354 -15.54 25.03 14.21
N ARG A 355 -15.32 26.03 15.09
CA ARG A 355 -14.04 26.76 15.15
C ARG A 355 -12.88 25.88 15.57
N GLY A 356 -13.06 25.01 16.54
CA GLY A 356 -12.08 24.01 16.96
C GLY A 356 -11.72 23.05 15.84
N ASP A 357 -12.73 22.52 15.15
CA ASP A 357 -12.57 21.62 13.99
C ASP A 357 -11.79 22.29 12.85
N LEU A 358 -12.10 23.54 12.54
CA LEU A 358 -11.38 24.30 11.50
C LEU A 358 -9.92 24.56 11.89
N LYS A 359 -9.68 24.93 13.17
CA LYS A 359 -8.32 25.14 13.68
C LYS A 359 -7.51 23.84 13.59
N LEU A 360 -8.09 22.72 14.03
CA LEU A 360 -7.46 21.39 13.95
C LEU A 360 -7.14 21.00 12.51
N ALA A 361 -8.09 21.19 11.57
CA ALA A 361 -7.87 20.89 10.16
C ALA A 361 -6.78 21.78 9.54
N SER A 362 -6.70 23.06 9.96
CA SER A 362 -5.67 23.99 9.50
C SER A 362 -4.27 23.61 10.01
N VAL A 363 -4.15 23.22 11.27
CA VAL A 363 -2.89 22.75 11.86
C VAL A 363 -2.43 21.45 11.17
N LYS A 364 -3.30 20.48 10.97
CA LYS A 364 -2.97 19.22 10.26
C LYS A 364 -2.51 19.47 8.82
N LEU A 365 -3.11 20.43 8.13
CA LEU A 365 -2.69 20.83 6.79
C LEU A 365 -1.29 21.47 6.80
N GLN A 366 -1.02 22.36 7.75
CA GLN A 366 0.27 23.01 7.90
C GLN A 366 1.36 21.99 8.25
N ASP A 367 1.10 21.11 9.21
CA ASP A 367 1.99 20.01 9.59
C ASP A 367 2.43 19.18 8.37
N LYS A 368 1.47 18.76 7.52
CA LYS A 368 1.79 17.99 6.32
C LYS A 368 2.55 18.78 5.26
N LYS A 369 2.37 20.08 5.17
CA LYS A 369 3.19 20.93 4.28
C LYS A 369 4.64 20.98 4.76
N LEU A 370 4.86 21.17 6.07
CA LEU A 370 6.21 21.17 6.64
C LEU A 370 6.90 19.81 6.49
N GLU A 371 6.16 18.69 6.67
CA GLU A 371 6.67 17.34 6.39
C GLU A 371 7.10 17.18 4.92
N ASN A 372 6.30 17.69 3.99
CA ASN A 372 6.65 17.65 2.56
C ASN A 372 7.91 18.45 2.25
N ASP A 373 8.06 19.64 2.82
CA ASP A 373 9.23 20.48 2.61
C ASP A 373 10.49 19.83 3.22
N ALA A 374 10.39 19.26 4.41
CA ALA A 374 11.46 18.49 5.03
C ALA A 374 11.84 17.25 4.18
N ALA A 375 10.85 16.52 3.68
CA ALA A 375 11.09 15.36 2.83
C ALA A 375 11.83 15.72 1.54
N LYS A 376 11.51 16.86 0.91
CA LYS A 376 12.22 17.37 -0.27
C LYS A 376 13.71 17.61 0.04
N VAL A 377 14.02 18.26 1.17
CA VAL A 377 15.41 18.50 1.57
C VAL A 377 16.15 17.19 1.83
N ILE A 378 15.55 16.26 2.56
CA ILE A 378 16.14 14.96 2.88
C ILE A 378 16.45 14.18 1.60
N ILE A 379 15.50 14.10 0.67
CA ILE A 379 15.67 13.36 -0.59
C ILE A 379 16.77 14.01 -1.43
N LYS A 380 16.77 15.35 -1.57
CA LYS A 380 17.80 16.06 -2.31
C LYS A 380 19.19 15.81 -1.74
N ASN A 381 19.35 15.92 -0.42
CA ASN A 381 20.64 15.71 0.24
C ASN A 381 21.10 14.25 0.10
N LYS A 382 20.17 13.28 0.19
CA LYS A 382 20.49 11.86 -0.02
C LYS A 382 20.98 11.59 -1.44
N ILE A 383 20.36 12.18 -2.44
CA ILE A 383 20.79 12.05 -3.84
C ILE A 383 22.19 12.64 -4.03
N ASN A 384 22.42 13.87 -3.53
CA ASN A 384 23.72 14.52 -3.62
C ASN A 384 24.81 13.71 -2.92
N ALA A 385 24.53 13.13 -1.75
CA ALA A 385 25.48 12.29 -1.03
C ALA A 385 25.84 11.04 -1.82
N ILE A 386 24.84 10.34 -2.40
CA ILE A 386 25.07 9.15 -3.23
C ILE A 386 25.86 9.51 -4.48
N GLN A 387 25.60 10.66 -5.13
CA GLN A 387 26.35 11.11 -6.30
C GLN A 387 27.82 11.39 -5.96
N GLN A 388 28.09 12.05 -4.83
CA GLN A 388 29.45 12.30 -4.35
C GLN A 388 30.19 11.00 -3.99
N GLU A 389 29.48 10.07 -3.33
CA GLU A 389 30.01 8.74 -3.00
C GLU A 389 30.37 7.97 -4.29
N LEU A 390 29.46 7.93 -5.26
CA LEU A 390 29.72 7.28 -6.55
C LEU A 390 30.94 7.89 -7.26
N ALA A 391 31.02 9.23 -7.31
CA ALA A 391 32.16 9.91 -7.92
C ALA A 391 33.49 9.63 -7.19
N SER A 392 33.48 9.27 -5.92
CA SER A 392 34.69 8.92 -5.16
C SER A 392 35.17 7.49 -5.39
N TYR A 393 34.32 6.60 -5.92
CA TYR A 393 34.66 5.21 -6.22
C TYR A 393 35.10 4.98 -7.69
N ILE A 394 34.90 5.96 -8.56
CA ILE A 394 35.33 5.97 -9.96
C ILE A 394 36.70 6.64 -10.08
#